data_db64249cdeff5ef0223522c6325580a5
#
_entry.id   db64249cdeff5ef0223522c6325580a5
#
_cell.length_a   1.000
_cell.length_b   1.000
_cell.length_c   1.000
_cell.angle_alpha   90.00
_cell.angle_beta   90.00
_cell.angle_gamma   90.00
#
_symmetry.space_group_name_H-M   'P 1'
#
loop_
_entity.id
_entity.type
_entity.pdbx_description
1 polymer ?
#
loop_
_entity_poly.entity_id
_entity_poly.type
_entity_poly.pdbx_seq_one_letter_code
_entity_poly.pdbx_strand_id
1 'polypeptide(L)'
;MPVRDHPGAKSAPRRRKSHACCTRRSGEIQLSRTVITGTGLFTPRDSVTNEELVASLTKANERWNAENRDAIDRGDVLERDMPSERFIEKASGVGHRYVMDKAGVLDPDRLHPRLPVRSEDELSIQAEICVAAAQEALAQAGRTGADVDAIIVGCSNIQRAYPAIAIEVQNELGAGGYAYDMNVACSTATFAMQNAVDAIRSGSAKCVLVINPEITSGHNNFELREYHFIFGDACTATVLEAEDNATSSDTWEVLGTRLVTKFSNNIRNDAGFLNRSEDGERDPHELVFRQNGRRVFKEVCPMVAEHIRNHLGELDIPIENVKRMWLHQANLGMNKLIAKTLLGREVQPEEAPVILDEYANTSSAGSVIAFHKHRDGLGVGDHAVLCSFGAGYSIGSLILRKKSA
;
A
#
# COMPACT_ATOMS: atom_id res chain seq x y z
N MET A 1 63.65 28.74 -1.87
CA MET A 1 63.50 29.97 -2.68
C MET A 1 62.13 30.62 -2.27
N PRO A 2 62.14 31.94 -2.14
CA PRO A 2 61.45 32.61 -1.03
C PRO A 2 60.01 33.05 -1.37
N VAL A 3 59.24 33.15 -0.29
CA VAL A 3 57.92 33.77 -0.11
C VAL A 3 58.01 35.24 -0.56
N ARG A 4 57.06 35.72 -1.38
CA ARG A 4 56.82 37.17 -1.64
C ARG A 4 55.60 37.63 -0.87
N ASP A 5 55.88 38.57 0.04
CA ASP A 5 54.86 39.38 0.73
C ASP A 5 54.23 40.36 -0.26
N HIS A 6 52.89 40.56 -0.14
CA HIS A 6 52.19 41.68 -0.69
C HIS A 6 51.45 42.45 0.41
N PRO A 7 51.43 43.80 0.33
CA PRO A 7 51.08 44.68 1.45
C PRO A 7 49.59 44.98 1.52
N GLY A 8 49.17 45.29 2.71
CA GLY A 8 47.90 45.62 3.28
C GLY A 8 46.89 46.42 2.46
N ALA A 9 45.68 45.96 2.47
CA ALA A 9 44.50 46.71 2.10
C ALA A 9 43.76 47.16 3.38
N LYS A 10 43.54 48.48 3.52
CA LYS A 10 42.85 49.13 4.65
C LYS A 10 41.41 48.74 4.70
N SER A 11 40.95 48.29 5.86
CA SER A 11 39.57 47.94 6.16
C SER A 11 38.71 49.20 6.28
N ALA A 12 37.65 49.27 5.47
CA ALA A 12 36.54 50.23 5.64
C ALA A 12 35.55 49.73 6.72
N PRO A 13 34.91 50.63 7.48
CA PRO A 13 34.03 50.25 8.59
C PRO A 13 32.74 49.57 8.06
N ARG A 14 32.47 48.37 8.49
CA ARG A 14 31.22 47.64 8.24
C ARG A 14 30.05 48.38 8.95
N ARG A 15 29.14 48.95 8.17
CA ARG A 15 27.82 49.36 8.66
C ARG A 15 27.08 48.12 9.20
N ARG A 16 26.79 48.11 10.50
CA ARG A 16 25.85 47.18 11.12
C ARG A 16 24.47 47.40 10.51
N LYS A 17 24.01 46.49 9.66
CA LYS A 17 22.59 46.40 9.32
C LYS A 17 21.89 45.90 10.56
N SER A 18 21.01 46.74 11.13
CA SER A 18 20.07 46.31 12.18
C SER A 18 19.19 45.19 11.61
N HIS A 19 19.32 44.01 12.18
CA HIS A 19 18.34 42.93 11.94
C HIS A 19 17.03 43.43 12.57
N ALA A 20 16.07 43.80 11.75
CA ALA A 20 14.70 43.97 12.17
C ALA A 20 14.25 42.60 12.68
N CYS A 21 14.10 42.47 13.99
CA CYS A 21 13.47 41.33 14.64
C CYS A 21 12.03 41.27 14.12
N CYS A 22 11.77 40.31 13.23
CA CYS A 22 10.43 40.02 12.77
C CYS A 22 9.65 39.47 13.98
N THR A 23 8.97 40.35 14.68
CA THR A 23 7.97 39.98 15.69
C THR A 23 6.86 39.23 14.97
N ARG A 24 6.94 37.87 14.90
CA ARG A 24 5.80 37.05 14.58
C ARG A 24 4.72 37.34 15.64
N ARG A 25 3.63 37.96 15.20
CA ARG A 25 2.40 38.01 16.01
C ARG A 25 2.08 36.57 16.37
N SER A 26 1.80 36.30 17.64
CA SER A 26 1.23 35.08 18.18
C SER A 26 -0.21 34.93 17.64
N GLY A 27 -0.34 34.62 16.35
CA GLY A 27 -1.54 33.96 15.82
C GLY A 27 -1.34 32.49 16.05
N GLU A 28 -2.24 31.84 16.72
CA GLU A 28 -2.36 30.38 16.72
C GLU A 28 -2.25 29.93 15.26
N ILE A 29 -1.27 29.07 14.96
CA ILE A 29 -1.15 28.45 13.63
C ILE A 29 -2.34 27.48 13.57
N GLN A 30 -3.44 27.91 12.97
CA GLN A 30 -4.56 27.03 12.69
C GLN A 30 -4.06 26.06 11.61
N LEU A 31 -3.77 24.82 12.01
CA LEU A 31 -3.37 23.77 11.10
C LEU A 31 -4.51 23.51 10.10
N SER A 32 -4.19 23.47 8.81
CA SER A 32 -5.18 23.16 7.77
C SER A 32 -5.78 21.78 8.02
N ARG A 33 -7.11 21.70 7.99
CA ARG A 33 -7.79 20.40 7.99
C ARG A 33 -7.55 19.71 6.67
N THR A 34 -7.42 18.41 6.72
CA THR A 34 -7.22 17.59 5.53
C THR A 34 -8.46 16.78 5.22
N VAL A 35 -8.87 16.77 3.95
CA VAL A 35 -9.98 15.97 3.46
C VAL A 35 -9.53 15.06 2.31
N ILE A 36 -10.14 13.88 2.21
CA ILE A 36 -10.08 13.04 1.01
C ILE A 36 -11.20 13.50 0.10
N THR A 37 -10.88 13.82 -1.15
CA THR A 37 -11.79 14.41 -2.14
C THR A 37 -12.03 13.52 -3.34
N GLY A 38 -11.18 12.53 -3.58
CA GLY A 38 -11.34 11.59 -4.68
C GLY A 38 -10.55 10.31 -4.45
N THR A 39 -11.02 9.23 -5.05
CA THR A 39 -10.35 7.93 -5.10
C THR A 39 -10.46 7.35 -6.50
N GLY A 40 -9.46 6.57 -6.92
CA GLY A 40 -9.47 5.87 -8.19
C GLY A 40 -8.91 4.47 -8.07
N LEU A 41 -9.32 3.61 -8.99
CA LEU A 41 -8.99 2.19 -8.99
C LEU A 41 -8.64 1.71 -10.41
N PHE A 42 -7.44 1.19 -10.57
CA PHE A 42 -7.09 0.40 -11.74
C PHE A 42 -7.18 -1.08 -11.39
N THR A 43 -7.94 -1.83 -12.19
CA THR A 43 -8.07 -3.29 -12.10
C THR A 43 -7.52 -3.91 -13.38
N PRO A 44 -6.57 -4.85 -13.31
CA PRO A 44 -6.12 -5.59 -14.49
C PRO A 44 -7.27 -6.28 -15.23
N ARG A 45 -7.11 -6.51 -16.52
CA ARG A 45 -8.15 -7.18 -17.36
C ARG A 45 -8.29 -8.65 -17.02
N ASP A 46 -7.19 -9.31 -16.66
CA ASP A 46 -7.11 -10.73 -16.48
C ASP A 46 -7.51 -11.13 -15.05
N SER A 47 -8.55 -11.97 -14.96
CA SER A 47 -8.99 -12.60 -13.71
C SER A 47 -8.62 -14.07 -13.71
N VAL A 48 -8.13 -14.55 -12.56
CA VAL A 48 -7.74 -15.95 -12.32
C VAL A 48 -8.57 -16.52 -11.18
N THR A 49 -9.27 -17.63 -11.44
CA THR A 49 -10.10 -18.33 -10.44
C THR A 49 -9.25 -19.28 -9.58
N ASN A 50 -9.82 -19.74 -8.46
CA ASN A 50 -9.19 -20.78 -7.64
C ASN A 50 -9.07 -22.09 -8.42
N GLU A 51 -10.07 -22.46 -9.23
CA GLU A 51 -10.03 -23.64 -10.09
C GLU A 51 -8.84 -23.62 -11.06
N GLU A 52 -8.65 -22.49 -11.75
CA GLU A 52 -7.53 -22.33 -12.71
C GLU A 52 -6.16 -22.42 -12.02
N LEU A 53 -6.00 -21.81 -10.83
CA LEU A 53 -4.76 -21.90 -10.05
C LEU A 53 -4.50 -23.33 -9.58
N VAL A 54 -5.52 -23.99 -9.04
CA VAL A 54 -5.41 -25.38 -8.59
C VAL A 54 -5.03 -26.29 -9.76
N ALA A 55 -5.66 -26.14 -10.92
CA ALA A 55 -5.35 -26.94 -12.11
C ALA A 55 -3.88 -26.74 -12.57
N SER A 56 -3.40 -25.49 -12.58
CA SER A 56 -2.03 -25.19 -13.00
C SER A 56 -1.00 -25.77 -12.02
N LEU A 57 -1.14 -25.48 -10.71
CA LEU A 57 -0.19 -25.97 -9.70
C LEU A 57 -0.23 -27.50 -9.54
N THR A 58 -1.40 -28.13 -9.72
CA THR A 58 -1.51 -29.62 -9.73
C THR A 58 -0.62 -30.19 -10.82
N LYS A 59 -0.71 -29.71 -12.06
CA LYS A 59 0.14 -30.18 -13.17
C LYS A 59 1.63 -30.01 -12.88
N ALA A 60 2.01 -28.86 -12.31
CA ALA A 60 3.40 -28.61 -11.95
C ALA A 60 3.90 -29.57 -10.86
N ASN A 61 3.09 -29.79 -9.81
CA ASN A 61 3.45 -30.66 -8.70
C ASN A 61 3.47 -32.15 -9.10
N GLU A 62 2.51 -32.62 -9.92
CA GLU A 62 2.50 -33.99 -10.46
C GLU A 62 3.76 -34.29 -11.24
N ARG A 63 4.18 -33.36 -12.12
CA ARG A 63 5.41 -33.50 -12.89
C ARG A 63 6.63 -33.51 -11.97
N TRP A 64 6.76 -32.54 -11.06
CA TRP A 64 7.88 -32.49 -10.13
C TRP A 64 7.97 -33.73 -9.27
N ASN A 65 6.85 -34.24 -8.74
CA ASN A 65 6.81 -35.49 -7.95
C ASN A 65 7.22 -36.71 -8.78
N ALA A 66 6.83 -36.76 -10.06
CA ALA A 66 7.24 -37.88 -10.94
C ALA A 66 8.74 -37.83 -11.25
N GLU A 67 9.29 -36.65 -11.55
CA GLU A 67 10.71 -36.42 -11.83
C GLU A 67 11.61 -36.70 -10.61
N ASN A 68 11.09 -36.47 -9.40
CA ASN A 68 11.83 -36.64 -8.14
C ASN A 68 11.43 -37.94 -7.37
N ARG A 69 10.71 -38.86 -8.01
CA ARG A 69 10.18 -40.06 -7.34
C ARG A 69 11.24 -40.86 -6.54
N ASP A 70 12.40 -41.11 -7.13
CA ASP A 70 13.49 -41.82 -6.46
C ASP A 70 14.03 -41.10 -5.23
N ALA A 71 14.09 -39.77 -5.25
CA ALA A 71 14.54 -38.98 -4.12
C ALA A 71 13.46 -38.91 -3.01
N ILE A 72 12.18 -38.86 -3.39
CA ILE A 72 11.03 -38.91 -2.48
C ILE A 72 11.01 -40.31 -1.76
N ASP A 73 11.17 -41.38 -2.52
CA ASP A 73 11.15 -42.74 -1.98
C ASP A 73 12.34 -43.03 -1.01
N ARG A 74 13.47 -42.34 -1.21
CA ARG A 74 14.61 -42.35 -0.27
C ARG A 74 14.42 -41.42 0.92
N GLY A 75 13.45 -40.51 0.89
CA GLY A 75 13.25 -39.51 1.93
C GLY A 75 14.21 -38.28 1.85
N ASP A 76 14.91 -38.11 0.71
CA ASP A 76 15.84 -37.00 0.49
C ASP A 76 15.09 -35.67 0.29
N VAL A 77 13.90 -35.75 -0.33
CA VAL A 77 13.00 -34.60 -0.54
C VAL A 77 11.56 -34.98 -0.19
N LEU A 78 10.73 -34.00 0.16
CA LEU A 78 9.32 -34.19 0.46
C LEU A 78 8.49 -34.16 -0.82
N GLU A 79 7.49 -35.06 -0.93
CA GLU A 79 6.49 -34.99 -1.99
C GLU A 79 5.73 -33.66 -1.89
N ARG A 80 5.52 -32.99 -3.03
CA ARG A 80 4.76 -31.75 -3.09
C ARG A 80 3.27 -32.04 -2.92
N ASP A 81 2.63 -31.34 -1.97
CA ASP A 81 1.20 -31.44 -1.68
C ASP A 81 0.36 -30.91 -2.84
N MET A 82 -0.76 -31.57 -3.14
CA MET A 82 -1.71 -31.07 -4.13
C MET A 82 -2.54 -29.92 -3.57
N PRO A 83 -2.72 -28.85 -4.33
CA PRO A 83 -3.61 -27.74 -3.94
C PRO A 83 -5.09 -28.17 -4.02
N SER A 84 -5.97 -27.38 -3.39
CA SER A 84 -7.42 -27.56 -3.56
C SER A 84 -8.15 -26.22 -3.33
N GLU A 85 -9.22 -26.00 -4.07
CA GLU A 85 -10.08 -24.82 -3.93
C GLU A 85 -10.62 -24.69 -2.51
N ARG A 86 -11.11 -25.79 -1.93
CA ARG A 86 -11.60 -25.82 -0.54
C ARG A 86 -10.56 -25.35 0.48
N PHE A 87 -9.28 -25.66 0.24
CA PHE A 87 -8.20 -25.18 1.11
C PHE A 87 -8.07 -23.66 0.99
N ILE A 88 -8.06 -23.12 -0.23
CA ILE A 88 -7.95 -21.69 -0.51
C ILE A 88 -9.07 -20.91 0.18
N GLU A 89 -10.32 -21.29 -0.08
CA GLU A 89 -11.51 -20.63 0.48
C GLU A 89 -11.49 -20.65 2.01
N LYS A 90 -11.24 -21.82 2.60
CA LYS A 90 -11.20 -21.98 4.06
C LYS A 90 -10.04 -21.22 4.70
N ALA A 91 -8.88 -21.18 4.05
CA ALA A 91 -7.68 -20.55 4.58
C ALA A 91 -7.71 -19.01 4.47
N SER A 92 -8.35 -18.45 3.44
CA SER A 92 -8.24 -17.04 3.12
C SER A 92 -9.55 -16.29 2.91
N GLY A 93 -10.59 -16.95 2.39
CA GLY A 93 -11.81 -16.32 1.88
C GLY A 93 -11.67 -15.76 0.47
N VAL A 94 -10.58 -16.09 -0.24
CA VAL A 94 -10.33 -15.63 -1.63
C VAL A 94 -11.13 -16.45 -2.61
N GLY A 95 -11.87 -15.79 -3.50
CA GLY A 95 -12.63 -16.42 -4.62
C GLY A 95 -11.83 -16.39 -5.92
N HIS A 96 -11.44 -15.22 -6.35
CA HIS A 96 -10.57 -15.01 -7.51
C HIS A 96 -9.64 -13.82 -7.29
N ARG A 97 -8.78 -13.51 -8.25
CA ARG A 97 -7.86 -12.36 -8.23
C ARG A 97 -7.64 -11.85 -9.64
N TYR A 98 -7.29 -10.57 -9.72
CA TYR A 98 -6.81 -9.98 -10.95
C TYR A 98 -5.29 -10.05 -10.98
N VAL A 99 -4.72 -10.24 -12.17
CA VAL A 99 -3.27 -10.28 -12.40
C VAL A 99 -2.91 -9.56 -13.69
N MET A 100 -1.69 -9.03 -13.76
CA MET A 100 -1.20 -8.34 -14.96
C MET A 100 -0.97 -9.29 -16.15
N ASP A 101 -0.67 -10.56 -15.88
CA ASP A 101 -0.48 -11.59 -16.92
C ASP A 101 -0.97 -12.96 -16.42
N LYS A 102 -2.16 -13.34 -16.85
CA LYS A 102 -2.78 -14.62 -16.55
C LYS A 102 -2.04 -15.81 -17.16
N ALA A 103 -1.57 -15.65 -18.41
CA ALA A 103 -0.95 -16.74 -19.15
C ALA A 103 0.34 -17.23 -18.48
N GLY A 104 1.19 -16.32 -18.00
CA GLY A 104 2.42 -16.68 -17.29
C GLY A 104 2.16 -17.25 -15.89
N VAL A 105 1.17 -16.72 -15.16
CA VAL A 105 0.78 -17.23 -13.83
C VAL A 105 0.24 -18.64 -13.92
N LEU A 106 -0.54 -18.97 -14.95
CA LEU A 106 -1.16 -20.29 -15.13
C LEU A 106 -0.31 -21.27 -15.96
N ASP A 107 0.84 -20.86 -16.48
CA ASP A 107 1.78 -21.75 -17.18
C ASP A 107 2.49 -22.64 -16.14
N PRO A 108 2.24 -23.96 -16.11
CA PRO A 108 2.83 -24.87 -15.10
C PRO A 108 4.35 -25.03 -15.21
N ASP A 109 4.95 -24.56 -16.30
CA ASP A 109 6.41 -24.53 -16.50
C ASP A 109 7.05 -23.22 -16.01
N ARG A 110 6.21 -22.23 -15.64
CA ARG A 110 6.67 -20.90 -15.28
C ARG A 110 6.19 -20.44 -13.91
N LEU A 111 4.89 -20.50 -13.64
CA LEU A 111 4.24 -20.09 -12.39
C LEU A 111 4.60 -18.67 -11.92
N HIS A 112 4.76 -17.73 -12.84
CA HIS A 112 4.90 -16.29 -12.55
C HIS A 112 4.58 -15.45 -13.79
N PRO A 113 4.14 -14.17 -13.65
CA PRO A 113 3.74 -13.35 -14.79
C PRO A 113 4.89 -13.07 -15.76
N ARG A 114 4.55 -12.82 -17.02
CA ARG A 114 5.43 -12.29 -18.07
C ARG A 114 5.16 -10.82 -18.24
N LEU A 115 5.93 -9.99 -17.55
CA LEU A 115 5.80 -8.55 -17.74
C LEU A 115 6.75 -8.08 -18.83
N PRO A 116 6.31 -7.20 -19.76
CA PRO A 116 7.16 -6.70 -20.83
C PRO A 116 8.30 -5.85 -20.27
N VAL A 117 9.48 -6.00 -20.85
CA VAL A 117 10.58 -5.04 -20.64
C VAL A 117 10.21 -3.76 -21.36
N ARG A 118 10.21 -2.63 -20.64
CA ARG A 118 9.95 -1.31 -21.21
C ARG A 118 11.26 -0.62 -21.59
N SER A 119 11.26 0.09 -22.71
CA SER A 119 12.33 0.99 -23.08
C SER A 119 12.31 2.26 -22.24
N GLU A 120 13.38 3.07 -22.33
CA GLU A 120 13.48 4.34 -21.59
C GLU A 120 12.46 5.40 -22.11
N ASP A 121 11.95 5.23 -23.33
CA ASP A 121 10.96 6.12 -23.94
C ASP A 121 9.51 5.72 -23.64
N GLU A 122 9.28 4.58 -22.96
CA GLU A 122 7.96 4.08 -22.57
C GLU A 122 7.74 4.29 -21.07
N LEU A 123 6.49 4.53 -20.67
CA LEU A 123 6.12 4.49 -19.25
C LEU A 123 6.45 3.13 -18.64
N SER A 124 7.02 3.13 -17.46
CA SER A 124 7.13 1.91 -16.67
C SER A 124 5.72 1.34 -16.37
N ILE A 125 5.63 0.02 -16.21
CA ILE A 125 4.33 -0.64 -15.97
C ILE A 125 3.65 -0.07 -14.72
N GLN A 126 4.41 0.17 -13.65
CA GLN A 126 3.84 0.78 -12.45
C GLN A 126 3.38 2.22 -12.68
N ALA A 127 4.11 3.03 -13.47
CA ALA A 127 3.65 4.39 -13.80
C ALA A 127 2.37 4.37 -14.66
N GLU A 128 2.26 3.45 -15.62
CA GLU A 128 1.08 3.28 -16.46
C GLU A 128 -0.19 3.03 -15.62
N ILE A 129 -0.14 2.07 -14.70
CA ILE A 129 -1.29 1.77 -13.82
C ILE A 129 -1.54 2.87 -12.79
N CYS A 130 -0.48 3.59 -12.34
CA CYS A 130 -0.63 4.78 -11.51
C CYS A 130 -1.42 5.87 -12.19
N VAL A 131 -1.06 6.20 -13.44
CA VAL A 131 -1.74 7.23 -14.22
C VAL A 131 -3.22 6.89 -14.42
N ALA A 132 -3.53 5.62 -14.73
CA ALA A 132 -4.90 5.16 -14.90
C ALA A 132 -5.75 5.36 -13.62
N ALA A 133 -5.25 4.94 -12.46
CA ALA A 133 -5.95 5.14 -11.20
C ALA A 133 -6.02 6.64 -10.80
N ALA A 134 -4.94 7.40 -11.05
CA ALA A 134 -4.86 8.83 -10.74
C ALA A 134 -5.89 9.65 -11.51
N GLN A 135 -6.13 9.36 -12.78
CA GLN A 135 -7.10 10.07 -13.61
C GLN A 135 -8.51 9.97 -13.03
N GLU A 136 -8.93 8.79 -12.57
CA GLU A 136 -10.23 8.62 -11.92
C GLU A 136 -10.30 9.40 -10.58
N ALA A 137 -9.27 9.29 -9.74
CA ALA A 137 -9.22 10.00 -8.45
C ALA A 137 -9.30 11.52 -8.63
N LEU A 138 -8.53 12.06 -9.58
CA LEU A 138 -8.53 13.49 -9.91
C LEU A 138 -9.88 13.95 -10.46
N ALA A 139 -10.50 13.17 -11.36
CA ALA A 139 -11.82 13.45 -11.89
C ALA A 139 -12.89 13.53 -10.78
N GLN A 140 -12.88 12.60 -9.82
CA GLN A 140 -13.77 12.64 -8.65
C GLN A 140 -13.52 13.86 -7.75
N ALA A 141 -12.26 14.27 -7.60
CA ALA A 141 -11.90 15.46 -6.83
C ALA A 141 -12.21 16.78 -7.57
N GLY A 142 -12.60 16.73 -8.85
CA GLY A 142 -12.72 17.92 -9.70
C GLY A 142 -11.38 18.61 -9.94
N ARG A 143 -10.30 17.83 -10.08
CA ARG A 143 -8.91 18.27 -10.23
C ARG A 143 -8.28 17.73 -11.52
N THR A 144 -7.17 18.35 -11.88
CA THR A 144 -6.26 17.92 -12.94
C THR A 144 -4.86 17.73 -12.36
N GLY A 145 -3.93 17.16 -13.13
CA GLY A 145 -2.54 17.05 -12.70
C GLY A 145 -1.92 18.40 -12.32
N ALA A 146 -2.28 19.48 -13.00
CA ALA A 146 -1.76 20.81 -12.71
C ALA A 146 -2.14 21.37 -11.32
N ASP A 147 -3.16 20.80 -10.68
CA ASP A 147 -3.60 21.18 -9.34
C ASP A 147 -2.83 20.45 -8.23
N VAL A 148 -2.01 19.42 -8.58
CA VAL A 148 -1.30 18.56 -7.63
C VAL A 148 0.04 19.17 -7.26
N ASP A 149 0.27 19.38 -5.95
CA ASP A 149 1.52 19.91 -5.41
C ASP A 149 2.52 18.82 -5.04
N ALA A 150 2.04 17.61 -4.75
CA ALA A 150 2.91 16.48 -4.39
C ALA A 150 2.32 15.14 -4.83
N ILE A 151 3.18 14.22 -5.27
CA ILE A 151 2.81 12.83 -5.59
C ILE A 151 3.64 11.87 -4.72
N ILE A 152 2.95 10.96 -4.04
CA ILE A 152 3.57 9.89 -3.25
C ILE A 152 3.14 8.56 -3.85
N VAL A 153 4.07 7.84 -4.46
CA VAL A 153 3.85 6.46 -4.89
C VAL A 153 4.33 5.52 -3.81
N GLY A 154 3.40 4.75 -3.27
CA GLY A 154 3.66 3.83 -2.17
C GLY A 154 3.21 2.42 -2.45
N CYS A 155 4.13 1.45 -2.51
CA CYS A 155 3.79 0.06 -2.70
C CYS A 155 4.79 -0.88 -2.02
N SER A 156 4.44 -2.16 -1.97
CA SER A 156 5.29 -3.18 -1.35
C SER A 156 6.54 -3.50 -2.16
N ASN A 157 6.50 -3.34 -3.47
CA ASN A 157 7.63 -3.60 -4.37
C ASN A 157 7.68 -2.56 -5.50
N ILE A 158 8.72 -1.74 -5.48
CA ILE A 158 8.99 -0.74 -6.52
C ILE A 158 9.69 -1.40 -7.71
N GLN A 159 9.24 -1.09 -8.92
CA GLN A 159 9.77 -1.67 -10.16
C GLN A 159 11.26 -1.38 -10.38
N ARG A 160 11.74 -0.22 -9.94
CA ARG A 160 13.15 0.18 -10.03
C ARG A 160 13.55 1.10 -8.87
N ALA A 161 14.86 1.19 -8.60
CA ALA A 161 15.35 2.01 -7.50
C ALA A 161 15.29 3.52 -7.80
N TYR A 162 15.60 3.94 -9.04
CA TYR A 162 15.58 5.33 -9.53
C TYR A 162 15.59 5.37 -11.06
N PRO A 163 15.08 6.46 -11.71
CA PRO A 163 14.30 7.52 -11.09
C PRO A 163 13.03 6.97 -10.44
N ALA A 164 12.50 7.68 -9.43
CA ALA A 164 11.28 7.28 -8.73
C ALA A 164 10.10 7.14 -9.70
N ILE A 165 9.23 6.15 -9.48
CA ILE A 165 7.99 5.97 -10.25
C ILE A 165 7.09 7.20 -10.09
N ALA A 166 7.06 7.80 -8.89
CA ALA A 166 6.30 9.01 -8.63
C ALA A 166 6.72 10.20 -9.52
N ILE A 167 8.02 10.33 -9.85
CA ILE A 167 8.53 11.41 -10.72
C ILE A 167 8.09 11.17 -12.17
N GLU A 168 8.04 9.92 -12.61
CA GLU A 168 7.55 9.55 -13.93
C GLU A 168 6.05 9.86 -14.06
N VAL A 169 5.27 9.48 -13.03
CA VAL A 169 3.83 9.82 -12.93
C VAL A 169 3.60 11.32 -12.89
N GLN A 170 4.44 12.07 -12.15
CA GLN A 170 4.40 13.54 -12.08
C GLN A 170 4.54 14.17 -13.47
N ASN A 171 5.51 13.70 -14.24
CA ASN A 171 5.74 14.17 -15.61
C ASN A 171 4.54 13.87 -16.52
N GLU A 172 4.00 12.66 -16.46
CA GLU A 172 2.89 12.23 -17.31
C GLU A 172 1.59 12.98 -17.00
N LEU A 173 1.32 13.26 -15.72
CA LEU A 173 0.14 14.03 -15.30
C LEU A 173 0.31 15.54 -15.47
N GLY A 174 1.51 16.02 -15.79
CA GLY A 174 1.82 17.46 -15.82
C GLY A 174 1.71 18.13 -14.45
N ALA A 175 1.98 17.37 -13.38
CA ALA A 175 1.89 17.88 -12.01
C ALA A 175 3.11 18.72 -11.62
N GLY A 176 2.90 19.70 -10.76
CA GLY A 176 3.94 20.54 -10.20
C GLY A 176 4.60 19.96 -8.94
N GLY A 177 5.33 20.80 -8.21
CA GLY A 177 5.85 20.50 -6.89
C GLY A 177 6.89 19.39 -6.85
N TYR A 178 6.65 18.33 -6.04
CA TYR A 178 7.62 17.26 -5.81
C TYR A 178 6.96 15.86 -5.79
N ALA A 179 7.77 14.84 -6.06
CA ALA A 179 7.31 13.47 -6.08
C ALA A 179 8.38 12.50 -5.52
N TYR A 180 7.96 11.44 -4.84
CA TYR A 180 8.83 10.40 -4.32
C TYR A 180 8.11 9.06 -4.10
N ASP A 181 8.89 7.99 -4.08
CA ASP A 181 8.41 6.64 -3.76
C ASP A 181 8.64 6.31 -2.29
N MET A 182 7.78 5.44 -1.73
CA MET A 182 7.98 4.89 -0.39
C MET A 182 7.50 3.45 -0.27
N ASN A 183 8.04 2.72 0.71
CA ASN A 183 7.69 1.33 0.98
C ASN A 183 7.61 1.07 2.49
N VAL A 184 6.44 0.63 2.95
CA VAL A 184 6.17 0.06 4.27
C VAL A 184 5.30 -1.20 4.09
N ALA A 185 5.63 -2.00 3.06
CA ALA A 185 4.88 -3.20 2.68
C ALA A 185 3.36 -2.94 2.60
N CYS A 186 2.54 -3.84 3.17
CA CYS A 186 1.07 -3.73 3.11
C CYS A 186 0.49 -2.50 3.83
N SER A 187 1.26 -1.79 4.66
CA SER A 187 0.81 -0.58 5.35
C SER A 187 1.11 0.70 4.59
N THR A 188 1.74 0.62 3.42
CA THR A 188 2.27 1.79 2.71
C THR A 188 1.20 2.83 2.42
N ALA A 189 -0.04 2.43 2.10
CA ALA A 189 -1.12 3.38 1.81
C ALA A 189 -1.39 4.34 3.00
N THR A 190 -1.57 3.82 4.21
CA THR A 190 -1.85 4.64 5.40
C THR A 190 -0.64 5.46 5.84
N PHE A 191 0.58 4.95 5.64
CA PHE A 191 1.80 5.70 5.88
C PHE A 191 1.98 6.84 4.88
N ALA A 192 1.69 6.61 3.59
CA ALA A 192 1.71 7.63 2.56
C ALA A 192 0.65 8.72 2.80
N MET A 193 -0.57 8.32 3.21
CA MET A 193 -1.62 9.27 3.58
C MET A 193 -1.24 10.11 4.81
N GLN A 194 -0.53 9.54 5.81
CA GLN A 194 0.03 10.33 6.92
C GLN A 194 0.99 11.39 6.40
N ASN A 195 1.93 11.04 5.51
CA ASN A 195 2.85 12.00 4.92
C ASN A 195 2.11 13.11 4.14
N ALA A 196 1.04 12.75 3.42
CA ALA A 196 0.19 13.72 2.73
C ALA A 196 -0.51 14.68 3.72
N VAL A 197 -1.07 14.15 4.81
CA VAL A 197 -1.68 14.95 5.89
C VAL A 197 -0.66 15.89 6.51
N ASP A 198 0.56 15.43 6.77
CA ASP A 198 1.63 16.25 7.35
C ASP A 198 2.10 17.33 6.38
N ALA A 199 2.21 17.05 5.08
CA ALA A 199 2.53 18.02 4.05
C ALA A 199 1.46 19.12 3.97
N ILE A 200 0.17 18.75 4.05
CA ILE A 200 -0.94 19.71 4.02
C ILE A 200 -0.96 20.55 5.31
N ARG A 201 -0.83 19.92 6.47
CA ARG A 201 -0.83 20.62 7.78
C ARG A 201 0.35 21.58 7.93
N SER A 202 1.52 21.24 7.40
CA SER A 202 2.70 22.11 7.39
C SER A 202 2.63 23.23 6.36
N GLY A 203 1.69 23.17 5.42
CA GLY A 203 1.55 24.12 4.32
C GLY A 203 2.56 23.93 3.19
N SER A 204 3.26 22.78 3.14
CA SER A 204 4.18 22.45 2.03
C SER A 204 3.46 21.93 0.78
N ALA A 205 2.21 21.51 0.91
CA ALA A 205 1.31 21.17 -0.19
C ALA A 205 -0.13 21.50 0.18
N LYS A 206 -1.01 21.70 -0.81
CA LYS A 206 -2.47 21.88 -0.64
C LYS A 206 -3.26 20.74 -1.26
N CYS A 207 -2.71 20.08 -2.27
CA CYS A 207 -3.28 18.94 -2.96
C CYS A 207 -2.18 17.87 -3.13
N VAL A 208 -2.39 16.71 -2.55
CA VAL A 208 -1.45 15.59 -2.58
C VAL A 208 -2.14 14.37 -3.17
N LEU A 209 -1.50 13.74 -4.13
CA LEU A 209 -1.94 12.50 -4.75
C LEU A 209 -1.13 11.33 -4.18
N VAL A 210 -1.79 10.41 -3.49
CA VAL A 210 -1.22 9.16 -2.97
C VAL A 210 -1.65 8.01 -3.86
N ILE A 211 -0.69 7.23 -4.39
CA ILE A 211 -0.96 6.14 -5.34
C ILE A 211 -0.30 4.85 -4.86
N ASN A 212 -1.01 3.73 -4.96
CA ASN A 212 -0.55 2.42 -4.50
C ASN A 212 -0.58 1.38 -5.63
N PRO A 213 0.47 1.32 -6.49
CA PRO A 213 0.54 0.39 -7.62
C PRO A 213 1.06 -0.97 -7.16
N GLU A 214 0.18 -1.88 -6.85
CA GLU A 214 0.55 -3.21 -6.38
C GLU A 214 0.49 -4.24 -7.51
N ILE A 215 1.67 -4.68 -7.98
CA ILE A 215 1.84 -5.82 -8.87
C ILE A 215 2.40 -6.97 -8.03
N THR A 216 1.56 -7.47 -7.14
CA THR A 216 1.95 -8.48 -6.14
C THR A 216 2.16 -9.87 -6.75
N SER A 217 1.56 -10.15 -7.92
CA SER A 217 1.84 -11.36 -8.68
C SER A 217 3.31 -11.51 -9.06
N GLY A 218 4.04 -10.38 -9.22
CA GLY A 218 5.45 -10.38 -9.56
C GLY A 218 6.38 -10.90 -8.46
N HIS A 219 5.93 -10.96 -7.21
CA HIS A 219 6.71 -11.50 -6.08
C HIS A 219 5.97 -12.59 -5.29
N ASN A 220 4.82 -13.04 -5.77
CA ASN A 220 4.11 -14.16 -5.17
C ASN A 220 4.83 -15.47 -5.45
N ASN A 221 4.82 -16.37 -4.48
CA ASN A 221 5.33 -17.72 -4.67
C ASN A 221 4.20 -18.63 -5.16
N PHE A 222 4.07 -18.76 -6.48
CA PHE A 222 3.05 -19.62 -7.09
C PHE A 222 3.41 -21.13 -7.08
N GLU A 223 4.64 -21.49 -6.74
CA GLU A 223 5.09 -22.89 -6.68
C GLU A 223 4.69 -23.59 -5.39
N LEU A 224 4.39 -22.83 -4.33
CA LEU A 224 4.08 -23.37 -3.02
C LEU A 224 2.58 -23.24 -2.71
N ARG A 225 1.98 -24.38 -2.34
CA ARG A 225 0.56 -24.51 -2.01
C ARG A 225 0.08 -23.48 -0.97
N GLU A 226 0.93 -23.10 -0.01
CA GLU A 226 0.61 -22.16 1.06
C GLU A 226 0.51 -20.71 0.59
N TYR A 227 1.10 -20.37 -0.56
CA TYR A 227 1.25 -18.96 -1.01
C TYR A 227 0.62 -18.67 -2.37
N HIS A 228 0.50 -19.67 -3.26
CA HIS A 228 0.09 -19.49 -4.66
C HIS A 228 -1.21 -18.69 -4.86
N PHE A 229 -2.09 -18.68 -3.87
CA PHE A 229 -3.43 -18.10 -3.95
C PHE A 229 -3.56 -16.73 -3.27
N ILE A 230 -2.55 -16.27 -2.53
CA ILE A 230 -2.70 -15.16 -1.58
C ILE A 230 -2.96 -13.84 -2.29
N PHE A 231 -2.22 -13.53 -3.34
CA PHE A 231 -2.14 -12.20 -3.91
C PHE A 231 -2.89 -12.00 -5.21
N GLY A 232 -3.25 -10.72 -5.44
CA GLY A 232 -3.76 -10.18 -6.69
C GLY A 232 -3.22 -8.77 -6.94
N ASP A 233 -3.28 -8.31 -8.18
CA ASP A 233 -2.76 -7.02 -8.64
C ASP A 233 -3.87 -5.98 -8.70
N ALA A 234 -3.55 -4.75 -8.33
CA ALA A 234 -4.40 -3.57 -8.50
C ALA A 234 -3.58 -2.29 -8.26
N CYS A 235 -4.11 -1.15 -8.70
CA CYS A 235 -3.57 0.14 -8.30
C CYS A 235 -4.70 1.03 -7.77
N THR A 236 -4.46 1.72 -6.66
CA THR A 236 -5.37 2.72 -6.12
C THR A 236 -4.73 4.09 -6.10
N ALA A 237 -5.55 5.13 -6.24
CA ALA A 237 -5.14 6.51 -6.05
C ALA A 237 -6.10 7.21 -5.09
N THR A 238 -5.58 8.15 -4.28
CA THR A 238 -6.35 8.95 -3.32
C THR A 238 -5.88 10.39 -3.39
N VAL A 239 -6.81 11.32 -3.58
CA VAL A 239 -6.55 12.76 -3.51
C VAL A 239 -6.84 13.25 -2.10
N LEU A 240 -5.83 13.84 -1.45
CA LEU A 240 -5.95 14.52 -0.16
C LEU A 240 -5.71 16.00 -0.37
N GLU A 241 -6.58 16.83 0.20
CA GLU A 241 -6.51 18.29 0.05
C GLU A 241 -6.66 19.02 1.38
N ALA A 242 -6.12 20.23 1.43
CA ALA A 242 -6.54 21.20 2.44
C ALA A 242 -8.04 21.46 2.28
N GLU A 243 -8.82 21.43 3.37
CA GLU A 243 -10.29 21.59 3.33
C GLU A 243 -10.73 22.83 2.56
N ASP A 244 -10.02 23.96 2.79
CA ASP A 244 -10.33 25.23 2.14
C ASP A 244 -10.03 25.24 0.62
N ASN A 245 -9.31 24.24 0.13
CA ASN A 245 -8.98 24.05 -1.29
C ASN A 245 -9.96 23.09 -1.99
N ALA A 246 -10.66 22.24 -1.24
CA ALA A 246 -11.51 21.18 -1.78
C ALA A 246 -12.75 21.73 -2.52
N THR A 247 -13.05 21.15 -3.69
CA THR A 247 -14.21 21.51 -4.51
C THR A 247 -15.21 20.35 -4.66
N SER A 248 -14.81 19.12 -4.30
CA SER A 248 -15.67 17.95 -4.34
C SER A 248 -16.83 18.04 -3.36
N SER A 249 -18.01 17.58 -3.78
CA SER A 249 -19.18 17.47 -2.90
C SER A 249 -19.14 16.21 -2.03
N ASP A 250 -18.35 15.20 -2.38
CA ASP A 250 -18.18 13.98 -1.60
C ASP A 250 -16.83 14.00 -0.88
N THR A 251 -16.80 14.41 0.39
CA THR A 251 -15.55 14.58 1.13
C THR A 251 -15.54 13.84 2.47
N TRP A 252 -14.32 13.38 2.84
CA TRP A 252 -14.05 12.69 4.08
C TRP A 252 -12.94 13.42 4.85
N GLU A 253 -13.28 13.99 5.98
CA GLU A 253 -12.29 14.67 6.83
C GLU A 253 -11.39 13.64 7.53
N VAL A 254 -10.09 13.87 7.52
CA VAL A 254 -9.11 13.10 8.29
C VAL A 254 -9.00 13.72 9.67
N LEU A 255 -9.67 13.11 10.66
CA LEU A 255 -9.66 13.58 12.05
C LEU A 255 -8.31 13.31 12.71
N GLY A 256 -7.72 12.16 12.44
CA GLY A 256 -6.43 11.76 12.97
C GLY A 256 -5.78 10.67 12.13
N THR A 257 -4.47 10.55 12.32
CA THR A 257 -3.62 9.51 11.74
C THR A 257 -2.73 8.95 12.84
N ARG A 258 -2.52 7.62 12.83
CA ARG A 258 -1.66 6.94 13.81
C ARG A 258 -0.87 5.83 13.13
N LEU A 259 0.45 5.80 13.37
CA LEU A 259 1.37 4.82 12.81
C LEU A 259 2.13 4.11 13.93
N VAL A 260 2.41 2.81 13.76
CA VAL A 260 3.28 2.03 14.65
C VAL A 260 4.05 0.98 13.86
N THR A 261 5.28 0.71 14.26
CA THR A 261 6.11 -0.36 13.72
C THR A 261 6.72 -1.20 14.84
N LYS A 262 6.88 -2.52 14.57
CA LYS A 262 7.55 -3.46 15.46
C LYS A 262 8.30 -4.49 14.64
N PHE A 263 9.61 -4.63 14.81
CA PHE A 263 10.41 -5.57 14.05
C PHE A 263 9.94 -7.03 14.21
N SER A 264 9.75 -7.71 13.07
CA SER A 264 9.42 -9.13 12.99
C SER A 264 9.84 -9.71 11.63
N ASN A 265 10.40 -10.93 11.65
CA ASN A 265 10.71 -11.70 10.44
C ASN A 265 9.56 -12.62 9.98
N ASN A 266 8.39 -12.54 10.61
CA ASN A 266 7.29 -13.46 10.30
C ASN A 266 6.61 -13.20 8.94
N ILE A 267 6.86 -12.03 8.32
CA ILE A 267 6.51 -11.73 6.93
C ILE A 267 7.77 -11.13 6.31
N ARG A 268 8.26 -11.70 5.21
CA ARG A 268 9.52 -11.29 4.63
C ARG A 268 9.58 -11.51 3.12
N ASN A 269 10.39 -10.70 2.46
CA ASN A 269 10.83 -10.83 1.08
C ASN A 269 12.24 -10.24 1.04
N ASP A 270 13.22 -11.02 0.58
CA ASP A 270 14.63 -10.63 0.60
C ASP A 270 15.11 -10.11 -0.77
N ALA A 271 14.23 -9.89 -1.73
CA ALA A 271 14.59 -9.26 -2.99
C ALA A 271 15.05 -7.82 -2.79
N GLY A 272 16.22 -7.49 -3.31
CA GLY A 272 16.78 -6.15 -3.21
C GLY A 272 17.98 -5.94 -4.12
N PHE A 273 18.39 -4.67 -4.31
CA PHE A 273 19.48 -4.31 -5.23
C PHE A 273 20.83 -4.89 -4.84
N LEU A 274 21.03 -5.25 -3.56
CA LEU A 274 22.26 -5.86 -3.08
C LEU A 274 22.39 -7.35 -3.41
N ASN A 275 21.31 -8.04 -3.79
CA ASN A 275 21.34 -9.49 -4.03
C ASN A 275 22.39 -9.89 -5.07
N ARG A 276 22.59 -9.09 -6.11
CA ARG A 276 23.64 -9.32 -7.12
C ARG A 276 25.09 -9.24 -6.58
N SER A 277 25.28 -8.70 -5.37
CA SER A 277 26.58 -8.50 -4.72
C SER A 277 26.78 -9.43 -3.52
N GLU A 278 25.83 -10.32 -3.25
CA GLU A 278 25.95 -11.32 -2.19
C GLU A 278 26.91 -12.43 -2.62
N ASP A 279 27.77 -12.88 -1.71
CA ASP A 279 28.63 -14.03 -1.91
C ASP A 279 27.88 -15.33 -1.55
N GLY A 280 27.83 -16.28 -2.48
CA GLY A 280 27.12 -17.56 -2.32
C GLY A 280 25.78 -17.63 -3.06
N GLU A 281 25.18 -18.83 -3.02
CA GLU A 281 23.87 -19.08 -3.62
C GLU A 281 22.76 -18.82 -2.59
N ARG A 282 21.75 -18.10 -3.02
CA ARG A 282 20.53 -17.85 -2.24
C ARG A 282 19.40 -18.72 -2.79
N ASP A 283 18.60 -19.28 -1.90
CA ASP A 283 17.36 -19.96 -2.29
C ASP A 283 16.43 -18.96 -3.02
N PRO A 284 16.03 -19.21 -4.28
CA PRO A 284 15.09 -18.37 -5.01
C PRO A 284 13.79 -18.07 -4.26
N HIS A 285 13.31 -19.00 -3.43
CA HIS A 285 12.13 -18.80 -2.59
C HIS A 285 12.30 -17.73 -1.50
N GLU A 286 13.53 -17.32 -1.19
CA GLU A 286 13.78 -16.19 -0.28
C GLU A 286 13.59 -14.83 -0.96
N LEU A 287 13.70 -14.77 -2.30
CA LEU A 287 13.52 -13.55 -3.10
C LEU A 287 12.05 -13.26 -3.44
N VAL A 288 11.13 -14.09 -2.98
CA VAL A 288 9.69 -13.92 -3.11
C VAL A 288 9.04 -13.87 -1.73
N PHE A 289 7.75 -13.61 -1.70
CA PHE A 289 6.99 -13.52 -0.45
C PHE A 289 7.01 -14.83 0.36
N ARG A 290 7.28 -14.70 1.65
CA ARG A 290 7.18 -15.80 2.64
C ARG A 290 6.64 -15.29 3.97
N GLN A 291 5.89 -16.16 4.69
CA GLN A 291 5.34 -15.81 6.00
C GLN A 291 5.18 -17.01 6.92
N ASN A 292 5.20 -16.73 8.23
CA ASN A 292 4.68 -17.65 9.24
C ASN A 292 3.23 -17.27 9.56
N GLY A 293 2.28 -17.73 8.74
CA GLY A 293 0.88 -17.29 8.82
C GLY A 293 0.24 -17.46 10.20
N ARG A 294 0.56 -18.56 10.93
CA ARG A 294 0.02 -18.81 12.28
C ARG A 294 0.51 -17.79 13.29
N ARG A 295 1.80 -17.41 13.25
CA ARG A 295 2.36 -16.37 14.12
C ARG A 295 1.82 -15.01 13.77
N VAL A 296 1.78 -14.70 12.48
CA VAL A 296 1.20 -13.43 11.98
C VAL A 296 -0.23 -13.26 12.50
N PHE A 297 -1.09 -14.27 12.31
CA PHE A 297 -2.47 -14.24 12.80
C PHE A 297 -2.55 -13.97 14.31
N LYS A 298 -1.76 -14.70 15.10
CA LYS A 298 -1.76 -14.60 16.57
C LYS A 298 -1.25 -13.26 17.07
N GLU A 299 -0.25 -12.67 16.41
CA GLU A 299 0.43 -11.46 16.87
C GLU A 299 -0.23 -10.19 16.32
N VAL A 300 -0.61 -10.17 15.04
CA VAL A 300 -1.10 -8.98 14.35
C VAL A 300 -2.54 -8.63 14.73
N CYS A 301 -3.44 -9.61 14.82
CA CYS A 301 -4.85 -9.32 15.11
C CYS A 301 -5.06 -8.54 16.42
N PRO A 302 -4.48 -8.94 17.58
CA PRO A 302 -4.61 -8.16 18.80
C PRO A 302 -3.92 -6.80 18.71
N MET A 303 -2.74 -6.70 18.05
CA MET A 303 -2.04 -5.43 17.86
C MET A 303 -2.86 -4.42 17.07
N VAL A 304 -3.53 -4.86 16.00
CA VAL A 304 -4.39 -3.98 15.18
C VAL A 304 -5.62 -3.52 15.96
N ALA A 305 -6.28 -4.43 16.68
CA ALA A 305 -7.42 -4.07 17.52
C ALA A 305 -7.04 -3.07 18.62
N GLU A 306 -5.91 -3.27 19.30
CA GLU A 306 -5.38 -2.34 20.29
C GLU A 306 -5.02 -0.99 19.65
N HIS A 307 -4.35 -0.99 18.49
CA HIS A 307 -3.96 0.21 17.77
C HIS A 307 -5.17 1.08 17.40
N ILE A 308 -6.23 0.48 16.84
CA ILE A 308 -7.46 1.20 16.48
C ILE A 308 -8.16 1.73 17.74
N ARG A 309 -8.26 0.93 18.81
CA ARG A 309 -8.87 1.38 20.07
C ARG A 309 -8.12 2.57 20.67
N ASN A 310 -6.80 2.52 20.70
CA ASN A 310 -5.98 3.62 21.19
C ASN A 310 -6.13 4.88 20.33
N HIS A 311 -6.17 4.75 19.00
CA HIS A 311 -6.35 5.88 18.08
C HIS A 311 -7.74 6.55 18.26
N LEU A 312 -8.81 5.75 18.41
CA LEU A 312 -10.14 6.28 18.69
C LEU A 312 -10.18 6.96 20.07
N GLY A 313 -9.50 6.38 21.08
CA GLY A 313 -9.40 6.97 22.42
C GLY A 313 -8.66 8.31 22.46
N GLU A 314 -7.62 8.49 21.63
CA GLU A 314 -6.90 9.77 21.48
C GLU A 314 -7.79 10.89 20.88
N LEU A 315 -8.86 10.52 20.19
CA LEU A 315 -9.81 11.44 19.57
C LEU A 315 -11.14 11.53 20.34
N ASP A 316 -11.25 10.88 21.48
CA ASP A 316 -12.48 10.78 22.30
C ASP A 316 -13.68 10.24 21.49
N ILE A 317 -13.45 9.31 20.55
CA ILE A 317 -14.49 8.70 19.71
C ILE A 317 -14.81 7.29 20.25
N PRO A 318 -16.01 7.05 20.80
CA PRO A 318 -16.48 5.71 21.17
C PRO A 318 -16.55 4.78 19.97
N ILE A 319 -16.19 3.50 20.14
CA ILE A 319 -16.23 2.51 19.05
C ILE A 319 -17.63 2.34 18.47
N GLU A 320 -18.66 2.53 19.26
CA GLU A 320 -20.08 2.45 18.86
C GLU A 320 -20.46 3.52 17.83
N ASN A 321 -19.69 4.61 17.75
CA ASN A 321 -19.88 5.68 16.77
C ASN A 321 -19.20 5.38 15.43
N VAL A 322 -18.34 4.35 15.37
CA VAL A 322 -17.71 3.90 14.13
C VAL A 322 -18.70 3.08 13.31
N LYS A 323 -19.08 3.58 12.15
CA LYS A 323 -20.05 2.96 11.26
C LYS A 323 -19.42 1.97 10.29
N ARG A 324 -18.14 2.17 9.95
CA ARG A 324 -17.44 1.32 8.97
C ARG A 324 -15.94 1.25 9.23
N MET A 325 -15.37 0.07 8.98
CA MET A 325 -13.93 -0.18 9.07
C MET A 325 -13.44 -0.78 7.77
N TRP A 326 -12.62 -0.05 7.01
CA TRP A 326 -11.94 -0.56 5.82
C TRP A 326 -10.55 -1.06 6.22
N LEU A 327 -10.51 -2.34 6.54
CA LEU A 327 -9.29 -3.01 7.00
C LEU A 327 -8.46 -3.52 5.83
N HIS A 328 -7.15 -3.68 6.05
CA HIS A 328 -6.29 -4.40 5.11
C HIS A 328 -6.88 -5.77 4.76
N GLN A 329 -6.87 -6.11 3.48
CA GLN A 329 -7.48 -7.31 2.94
C GLN A 329 -6.46 -8.46 2.85
N ALA A 330 -5.95 -8.91 4.00
CA ALA A 330 -4.97 -9.99 4.07
C ALA A 330 -5.62 -11.38 4.12
N ASN A 331 -6.65 -11.52 4.95
CA ASN A 331 -7.34 -12.78 5.23
C ASN A 331 -8.68 -12.51 5.89
N LEU A 332 -9.73 -13.19 5.45
CA LEU A 332 -11.08 -13.02 5.98
C LEU A 332 -11.18 -13.29 7.49
N GLY A 333 -10.46 -14.32 7.97
CA GLY A 333 -10.44 -14.66 9.39
C GLY A 333 -9.81 -13.57 10.24
N MET A 334 -8.75 -12.91 9.75
CA MET A 334 -8.12 -11.78 10.43
C MET A 334 -9.08 -10.59 10.53
N ASN A 335 -9.73 -10.21 9.43
CA ASN A 335 -10.66 -9.09 9.40
C ASN A 335 -11.84 -9.31 10.35
N LYS A 336 -12.45 -10.51 10.31
CA LYS A 336 -13.52 -10.89 11.24
C LYS A 336 -13.09 -10.82 12.70
N LEU A 337 -11.90 -11.36 13.03
CA LEU A 337 -11.39 -11.36 14.39
C LEU A 337 -11.09 -9.96 14.91
N ILE A 338 -10.44 -9.12 14.10
CA ILE A 338 -10.12 -7.73 14.47
C ILE A 338 -11.41 -6.95 14.74
N ALA A 339 -12.35 -6.98 13.80
CA ALA A 339 -13.60 -6.24 13.92
C ALA A 339 -14.48 -6.76 15.09
N LYS A 340 -14.57 -8.08 15.29
CA LYS A 340 -15.24 -8.69 16.44
C LYS A 340 -14.59 -8.29 17.77
N THR A 341 -13.25 -8.23 17.83
CA THR A 341 -12.51 -7.82 19.03
C THR A 341 -12.77 -6.35 19.38
N LEU A 342 -12.94 -5.49 18.37
CA LEU A 342 -13.24 -4.08 18.54
C LEU A 342 -14.68 -3.87 19.01
N LEU A 343 -15.66 -4.50 18.36
CA LEU A 343 -17.08 -4.30 18.59
C LEU A 343 -17.63 -5.12 19.76
N GLY A 344 -16.92 -6.16 20.23
CA GLY A 344 -17.38 -7.07 21.28
C GLY A 344 -18.56 -7.99 20.87
N ARG A 345 -18.88 -8.04 19.57
CA ARG A 345 -19.98 -8.82 18.98
C ARG A 345 -19.64 -9.29 17.57
N GLU A 346 -20.49 -10.12 17.01
CA GLU A 346 -20.40 -10.45 15.57
C GLU A 346 -20.60 -9.20 14.70
N VAL A 347 -19.88 -9.14 13.60
CA VAL A 347 -19.77 -7.99 12.71
C VAL A 347 -20.69 -8.17 11.51
N GLN A 348 -21.45 -7.15 11.18
CA GLN A 348 -22.25 -7.16 9.95
C GLN A 348 -21.33 -6.87 8.75
N PRO A 349 -21.63 -7.42 7.56
CA PRO A 349 -20.81 -7.23 6.36
C PRO A 349 -20.56 -5.75 6.02
N GLU A 350 -21.54 -4.89 6.27
CA GLU A 350 -21.46 -3.45 5.97
C GLU A 350 -20.54 -2.69 6.94
N GLU A 351 -20.31 -3.23 8.16
CA GLU A 351 -19.44 -2.60 9.17
C GLU A 351 -17.95 -2.84 8.89
N ALA A 352 -17.61 -3.97 8.29
CA ALA A 352 -16.24 -4.29 7.88
C ALA A 352 -16.25 -5.00 6.52
N PRO A 353 -16.49 -4.25 5.44
CA PRO A 353 -16.62 -4.81 4.10
C PRO A 353 -15.33 -5.51 3.65
N VAL A 354 -15.50 -6.56 2.88
CA VAL A 354 -14.46 -7.43 2.37
C VAL A 354 -14.44 -7.37 0.85
N ILE A 355 -13.24 -7.38 0.27
CA ILE A 355 -13.02 -7.47 -1.19
C ILE A 355 -12.11 -8.66 -1.54
N LEU A 356 -11.82 -9.52 -0.57
CA LEU A 356 -10.94 -10.68 -0.73
C LEU A 356 -11.45 -11.72 -1.73
N ASP A 357 -12.76 -11.86 -1.80
CA ASP A 357 -13.44 -12.77 -2.73
C ASP A 357 -13.24 -12.35 -4.20
N GLU A 358 -13.02 -11.07 -4.44
CA GLU A 358 -12.88 -10.49 -5.79
C GLU A 358 -11.41 -10.14 -6.14
N TYR A 359 -10.67 -9.55 -5.20
CA TYR A 359 -9.31 -9.00 -5.47
C TYR A 359 -8.18 -9.81 -4.84
N ALA A 360 -8.49 -10.76 -3.94
CA ALA A 360 -7.51 -11.36 -3.04
C ALA A 360 -6.75 -10.29 -2.22
N ASN A 361 -5.52 -10.58 -1.79
CA ASN A 361 -4.69 -9.62 -1.09
C ASN A 361 -3.90 -8.76 -2.09
N THR A 362 -4.27 -7.51 -2.24
CA THR A 362 -3.57 -6.53 -3.07
C THR A 362 -2.63 -5.65 -2.25
N SER A 363 -2.00 -6.22 -1.22
CA SER A 363 -1.03 -5.53 -0.36
C SER A 363 -1.54 -4.17 0.14
N SER A 364 -0.84 -3.05 -0.14
CA SER A 364 -1.22 -1.72 0.37
C SER A 364 -2.50 -1.17 -0.26
N ALA A 365 -2.88 -1.59 -1.46
CA ALA A 365 -4.09 -1.13 -2.13
C ALA A 365 -5.38 -1.66 -1.49
N GLY A 366 -5.35 -2.82 -0.81
CA GLY A 366 -6.55 -3.55 -0.40
C GLY A 366 -7.52 -2.77 0.52
N SER A 367 -7.03 -2.02 1.50
CA SER A 367 -7.89 -1.19 2.36
C SER A 367 -8.47 0.01 1.60
N VAL A 368 -7.73 0.55 0.63
CA VAL A 368 -8.18 1.66 -0.22
C VAL A 368 -9.23 1.18 -1.23
N ILE A 369 -9.07 -0.03 -1.81
CA ILE A 369 -10.10 -0.65 -2.64
C ILE A 369 -11.39 -0.84 -1.84
N ALA A 370 -11.29 -1.37 -0.61
CA ALA A 370 -12.46 -1.52 0.26
C ALA A 370 -13.13 -0.17 0.56
N PHE A 371 -12.36 0.90 0.81
CA PHE A 371 -12.87 2.26 0.93
C PHE A 371 -13.53 2.75 -0.35
N HIS A 372 -12.84 2.64 -1.49
CA HIS A 372 -13.35 3.09 -2.79
C HIS A 372 -14.69 2.44 -3.16
N LYS A 373 -14.82 1.12 -2.97
CA LYS A 373 -16.01 0.34 -3.36
C LYS A 373 -17.15 0.41 -2.33
N HIS A 374 -16.85 0.66 -1.05
CA HIS A 374 -17.82 0.55 0.04
C HIS A 374 -17.88 1.79 0.93
N ARG A 375 -17.68 2.99 0.38
CA ARG A 375 -17.80 4.26 1.14
C ARG A 375 -19.22 4.83 1.15
N ASP A 376 -20.09 4.36 0.25
CA ASP A 376 -21.44 4.85 0.13
C ASP A 376 -22.35 4.39 1.30
N GLY A 377 -23.48 5.08 1.47
CA GLY A 377 -24.48 4.76 2.50
C GLY A 377 -24.13 5.24 3.91
N LEU A 378 -23.04 6.03 4.09
CA LEU A 378 -22.75 6.73 5.34
C LEU A 378 -23.27 8.17 5.27
N GLY A 379 -23.85 8.62 6.39
CA GLY A 379 -24.39 9.98 6.55
C GLY A 379 -23.32 10.99 6.96
N VAL A 380 -23.60 12.27 6.74
CA VAL A 380 -22.75 13.37 7.21
C VAL A 380 -22.59 13.29 8.74
N GLY A 381 -21.36 13.35 9.22
CA GLY A 381 -20.99 13.18 10.62
C GLY A 381 -20.64 11.76 11.03
N ASP A 382 -20.91 10.74 10.20
CA ASP A 382 -20.54 9.36 10.51
C ASP A 382 -19.00 9.18 10.54
N HIS A 383 -18.55 8.41 11.53
CA HIS A 383 -17.13 8.07 11.69
C HIS A 383 -16.81 6.72 11.07
N ALA A 384 -15.60 6.61 10.53
CA ALA A 384 -15.10 5.37 9.96
C ALA A 384 -13.58 5.25 10.20
N VAL A 385 -13.07 4.02 10.06
CA VAL A 385 -11.64 3.68 10.20
C VAL A 385 -11.12 3.12 8.89
N LEU A 386 -10.06 3.71 8.34
CA LEU A 386 -9.23 3.10 7.31
C LEU A 386 -7.94 2.60 7.97
N CYS A 387 -7.68 1.29 7.92
CA CYS A 387 -6.52 0.70 8.59
C CYS A 387 -5.82 -0.34 7.73
N SER A 388 -4.52 -0.12 7.52
CA SER A 388 -3.61 -1.08 6.87
C SER A 388 -2.64 -1.66 7.89
N PHE A 389 -2.25 -2.92 7.68
CA PHE A 389 -1.27 -3.59 8.52
C PHE A 389 -0.53 -4.68 7.72
N GLY A 390 0.70 -5.00 8.13
CA GLY A 390 1.48 -6.01 7.41
C GLY A 390 2.89 -6.20 7.93
N ALA A 391 3.77 -6.52 6.98
CA ALA A 391 5.16 -6.79 7.26
C ALA A 391 5.83 -5.65 8.03
N GLY A 392 6.77 -6.01 8.81
CA GLY A 392 7.51 -5.10 9.66
C GLY A 392 7.61 -5.60 11.09
N TYR A 393 6.56 -5.77 11.96
CA TYR A 393 5.19 -5.38 11.61
C TYR A 393 5.02 -3.87 11.49
N SER A 394 4.08 -3.47 10.68
CA SER A 394 3.65 -2.09 10.57
C SER A 394 2.12 -2.01 10.60
N ILE A 395 1.58 -0.99 11.24
CA ILE A 395 0.14 -0.71 11.31
C ILE A 395 -0.04 0.79 11.15
N GLY A 396 -0.96 1.19 10.29
CA GLY A 396 -1.35 2.58 10.14
C GLY A 396 -2.87 2.71 10.07
N SER A 397 -3.41 3.74 10.71
CA SER A 397 -4.84 4.03 10.65
C SER A 397 -5.13 5.52 10.47
N LEU A 398 -6.21 5.79 9.73
CA LEU A 398 -6.86 7.08 9.65
C LEU A 398 -8.26 6.96 10.25
N ILE A 399 -8.63 7.91 11.10
CA ILE A 399 -10.01 8.09 11.54
C ILE A 399 -10.63 9.14 10.65
N LEU A 400 -11.70 8.76 9.97
CA LEU A 400 -12.38 9.55 8.97
C LEU A 400 -13.76 9.97 9.46
N ARG A 401 -14.21 11.14 9.04
CA ARG A 401 -15.58 11.62 9.23
C ARG A 401 -16.17 12.01 7.89
N LYS A 402 -17.35 11.48 7.56
CA LYS A 402 -18.10 11.91 6.38
C LYS A 402 -18.47 13.37 6.53
N LYS A 403 -18.03 14.23 5.64
CA LYS A 403 -18.19 15.67 5.75
C LYS A 403 -19.32 16.21 4.87
N SER A 404 -19.43 15.68 3.60
CA SER A 404 -20.46 16.02 2.63
C SER A 404 -20.81 14.80 1.80
N ALA A 405 -21.99 14.80 1.19
CA ALA A 405 -22.51 13.71 0.36
C ALA A 405 -22.67 14.19 -1.08
#